data_ccb571c9e8b92a494c94826c196494a8
#
_entry.id   ccb571c9e8b92a494c94826c196494a8
#
_cell.length_a   1.000
_cell.length_b   1.000
_cell.length_c   1.000
_cell.angle_alpha   90.00
_cell.angle_beta   90.00
_cell.angle_gamma   90.00
#
_symmetry.space_group_name_H-M   'P 1'
#
loop_
_entity.id
_entity.type
_entity.pdbx_description
1 polymer ?
#
loop_
_entity_poly.entity_id
_entity_poly.type
_entity_poly.pdbx_seq_one_letter_code
_entity_poly.pdbx_strand_id
1 'polypeptide(L)'
;PKLLHRAIMALVYGDLFMRVLYRTRPYEKVKGSANELHKKWNEIARQNLMNGSKREFNKNIKNIVEDFDKLPLLNTRKPKVGVVGEILVKFHPTANNDIVGILENEGAEAVVPDLLDFFFYSALDADFKAKFLAGSKMSRHLCNLSIMYMETYRKTMKKCLENSDRFHGPKHIRELANMASPILSLGNQTGEGWFLTAEMIELIESGATNIACLQPFACLPNHVTGKGMIKALKEKYPKSNIVAIDYDPGASNVNQLNRIKLMLSVAFKNLEEKPTPTSHKKHQESTGNQPFQNEVSLTLEDNV
;
A
#
# COMPACT_ATOMS: atom_id res chain seq x y z
N PRO A 1 -3.40 -26.95 -5.17
CA PRO A 1 -4.55 -26.08 -5.41
C PRO A 1 -5.21 -25.56 -4.13
N LYS A 2 -5.57 -26.46 -3.15
CA LYS A 2 -6.26 -26.06 -1.91
C LYS A 2 -5.44 -25.10 -1.03
N LEU A 3 -4.14 -25.33 -0.89
CA LEU A 3 -3.25 -24.47 -0.10
C LEU A 3 -3.15 -23.07 -0.69
N LEU A 4 -2.89 -22.96 -2.00
CA LEU A 4 -2.80 -21.68 -2.70
C LEU A 4 -4.11 -20.87 -2.59
N HIS A 5 -5.26 -21.53 -2.76
CA HIS A 5 -6.56 -20.93 -2.58
C HIS A 5 -6.72 -20.29 -1.19
N ARG A 6 -6.41 -21.06 -0.13
CA ARG A 6 -6.49 -20.58 1.25
C ARG A 6 -5.46 -19.49 1.56
N ALA A 7 -4.27 -19.59 0.99
CA ALA A 7 -3.23 -18.57 1.16
C ALA A 7 -3.66 -17.20 0.59
N ILE A 8 -4.25 -17.19 -0.62
CA ILE A 8 -4.77 -15.95 -1.21
C ILE A 8 -5.92 -15.38 -0.38
N MET A 9 -6.85 -16.23 0.09
CA MET A 9 -7.92 -15.78 1.00
C MET A 9 -7.34 -15.15 2.27
N ALA A 10 -6.29 -15.76 2.87
CA ALA A 10 -5.64 -15.26 4.08
C ALA A 10 -4.99 -13.88 3.84
N LEU A 11 -4.29 -13.71 2.71
CA LEU A 11 -3.70 -12.43 2.33
C LEU A 11 -4.77 -11.34 2.19
N VAL A 12 -5.85 -11.62 1.48
CA VAL A 12 -6.95 -10.64 1.31
C VAL A 12 -7.64 -10.30 2.64
N TYR A 13 -7.82 -11.29 3.54
CA TYR A 13 -8.33 -10.99 4.90
C TYR A 13 -7.35 -10.11 5.70
N GLY A 14 -6.05 -10.41 5.64
CA GLY A 14 -5.02 -9.62 6.32
C GLY A 14 -5.01 -8.17 5.83
N ASP A 15 -4.99 -7.97 4.52
CA ASP A 15 -5.01 -6.64 3.91
C ASP A 15 -6.30 -5.87 4.27
N LEU A 16 -7.46 -6.54 4.21
CA LEU A 16 -8.73 -5.95 4.62
C LEU A 16 -8.70 -5.51 6.08
N PHE A 17 -8.22 -6.37 6.99
CA PHE A 17 -8.14 -6.04 8.41
C PHE A 17 -7.21 -4.85 8.67
N MET A 18 -6.05 -4.77 8.04
CA MET A 18 -5.18 -3.60 8.15
C MET A 18 -5.90 -2.32 7.72
N ARG A 19 -6.58 -2.34 6.56
CA ARG A 19 -7.30 -1.18 6.02
C ARG A 19 -8.42 -0.72 6.94
N VAL A 20 -9.26 -1.62 7.43
CA VAL A 20 -10.42 -1.23 8.26
C VAL A 20 -10.02 -0.92 9.69
N LEU A 21 -9.10 -1.67 10.29
CA LEU A 21 -8.68 -1.49 11.68
C LEU A 21 -7.87 -0.21 11.88
N TYR A 22 -6.82 0.01 11.08
CA TYR A 22 -5.95 1.18 11.24
C TYR A 22 -6.66 2.49 10.90
N ARG A 23 -7.70 2.41 10.05
CA ARG A 23 -8.56 3.56 9.74
C ARG A 23 -9.61 3.85 10.80
N THR A 24 -10.02 2.89 11.63
CA THR A 24 -11.09 3.07 12.63
C THR A 24 -10.56 3.22 14.05
N ARG A 25 -9.58 2.42 14.44
CA ARG A 25 -9.04 2.38 15.81
C ARG A 25 -8.58 3.74 16.35
N PRO A 26 -7.86 4.59 15.58
CA PRO A 26 -7.45 5.90 16.08
C PRO A 26 -8.61 6.85 16.38
N TYR A 27 -9.79 6.59 15.83
CA TYR A 27 -10.97 7.45 15.92
C TYR A 27 -12.11 6.85 16.73
N GLU A 28 -11.97 5.63 17.25
CA GLU A 28 -13.06 4.96 17.98
C GLU A 28 -13.59 5.77 19.15
N LYS A 29 -14.94 5.88 19.23
CA LYS A 29 -15.60 6.59 20.31
C LYS A 29 -15.58 5.82 21.62
N VAL A 30 -15.63 4.48 21.52
CA VAL A 30 -15.50 3.56 22.65
C VAL A 30 -14.16 2.84 22.52
N LYS A 31 -13.22 3.16 23.40
CA LYS A 31 -11.86 2.62 23.36
C LYS A 31 -11.86 1.09 23.40
N GLY A 32 -11.18 0.48 22.43
CA GLY A 32 -11.07 -0.98 22.27
C GLY A 32 -12.12 -1.61 21.36
N SER A 33 -13.18 -0.87 20.99
CA SER A 33 -14.28 -1.42 20.17
C SER A 33 -13.82 -1.93 18.80
N ALA A 34 -12.86 -1.26 18.16
CA ALA A 34 -12.30 -1.69 16.89
C ALA A 34 -11.47 -2.98 17.05
N ASN A 35 -10.71 -3.11 18.12
CA ASN A 35 -9.94 -4.32 18.42
C ASN A 35 -10.85 -5.52 18.73
N GLU A 36 -11.92 -5.32 19.49
CA GLU A 36 -12.90 -6.39 19.78
C GLU A 36 -13.61 -6.87 18.50
N LEU A 37 -13.98 -5.92 17.64
CA LEU A 37 -14.58 -6.25 16.35
C LEU A 37 -13.58 -7.01 15.45
N HIS A 38 -12.32 -6.57 15.41
CA HIS A 38 -11.26 -7.28 14.70
C HIS A 38 -11.08 -8.70 15.22
N LYS A 39 -11.01 -8.89 16.54
CA LYS A 39 -10.85 -10.22 17.16
C LYS A 39 -11.99 -11.15 16.77
N LYS A 40 -13.23 -10.67 16.83
CA LYS A 40 -14.43 -11.42 16.39
C LYS A 40 -14.30 -11.89 14.94
N TRP A 41 -13.99 -10.96 14.03
CA TRP A 41 -13.92 -11.26 12.60
C TRP A 41 -12.69 -12.09 12.23
N ASN A 42 -11.57 -11.91 12.94
CA ASN A 42 -10.37 -12.73 12.74
C ASN A 42 -10.64 -14.22 13.05
N GLU A 43 -11.39 -14.52 14.11
CA GLU A 43 -11.77 -15.90 14.41
C GLU A 43 -12.70 -16.47 13.33
N ILE A 44 -13.69 -15.71 12.84
CA ILE A 44 -14.58 -16.13 11.75
C ILE A 44 -13.76 -16.35 10.46
N ALA A 45 -12.84 -15.47 10.15
CA ALA A 45 -11.95 -15.60 8.99
C ALA A 45 -11.08 -16.87 9.09
N ARG A 46 -10.51 -17.14 10.28
CA ARG A 46 -9.72 -18.36 10.55
C ARG A 46 -10.53 -19.63 10.29
N GLN A 47 -11.78 -19.69 10.76
CA GLN A 47 -12.68 -20.82 10.51
C GLN A 47 -13.01 -20.96 9.01
N ASN A 48 -13.26 -19.85 8.31
CA ASN A 48 -13.49 -19.88 6.88
C ASN A 48 -12.26 -20.33 6.08
N LEU A 49 -11.05 -20.00 6.52
CA LEU A 49 -9.81 -20.50 5.90
C LEU A 49 -9.68 -22.03 6.08
N MET A 50 -10.15 -22.59 7.19
CA MET A 50 -10.13 -24.03 7.40
C MET A 50 -11.09 -24.79 6.47
N ASN A 51 -12.28 -24.26 6.23
CA ASN A 51 -13.25 -24.87 5.31
C ASN A 51 -13.01 -24.50 3.84
N GLY A 52 -12.39 -23.35 3.56
CA GLY A 52 -12.02 -22.88 2.21
C GLY A 52 -13.21 -22.48 1.33
N SER A 53 -14.34 -22.09 1.91
CA SER A 53 -15.53 -21.67 1.15
C SER A 53 -15.37 -20.26 0.58
N LYS A 54 -15.23 -20.12 -0.74
CA LYS A 54 -15.15 -18.82 -1.42
C LYS A 54 -16.46 -18.02 -1.30
N ARG A 55 -17.61 -18.69 -1.23
CA ARG A 55 -18.90 -18.02 -1.04
C ARG A 55 -18.97 -17.35 0.33
N GLU A 56 -18.57 -18.07 1.36
CA GLU A 56 -18.51 -17.57 2.74
C GLU A 56 -17.47 -16.44 2.86
N PHE A 57 -16.30 -16.62 2.26
CA PHE A 57 -15.25 -15.59 2.17
C PHE A 57 -15.80 -14.26 1.64
N ASN A 58 -16.47 -14.27 0.49
CA ASN A 58 -17.05 -13.05 -0.08
C ASN A 58 -18.13 -12.43 0.82
N LYS A 59 -18.93 -13.25 1.50
CA LYS A 59 -19.92 -12.79 2.49
C LYS A 59 -19.23 -12.13 3.69
N ASN A 60 -18.19 -12.77 4.20
CA ASN A 60 -17.45 -12.24 5.35
C ASN A 60 -16.77 -10.91 5.03
N ILE A 61 -16.12 -10.78 3.86
CA ILE A 61 -15.53 -9.50 3.42
C ILE A 61 -16.56 -8.38 3.45
N LYS A 62 -17.75 -8.61 2.88
CA LYS A 62 -18.82 -7.63 2.88
C LYS A 62 -19.23 -7.24 4.30
N ASN A 63 -19.47 -8.22 5.15
CA ASN A 63 -19.91 -8.00 6.53
C ASN A 63 -18.82 -7.30 7.38
N ILE A 64 -17.53 -7.62 7.16
CA ILE A 64 -16.40 -6.93 7.82
C ILE A 64 -16.46 -5.43 7.50
N VAL A 65 -16.52 -5.06 6.23
CA VAL A 65 -16.58 -3.65 5.82
C VAL A 65 -17.81 -2.96 6.44
N GLU A 66 -18.99 -3.59 6.34
CA GLU A 66 -20.23 -3.03 6.90
C GLU A 66 -20.17 -2.84 8.43
N ASP A 67 -19.62 -3.81 9.16
CA ASP A 67 -19.53 -3.73 10.62
C ASP A 67 -18.52 -2.65 11.05
N PHE A 68 -17.38 -2.51 10.36
CA PHE A 68 -16.41 -1.45 10.63
C PHE A 68 -16.93 -0.06 10.21
N ASP A 69 -17.73 0.03 9.16
CA ASP A 69 -18.40 1.29 8.77
C ASP A 69 -19.40 1.77 9.83
N LYS A 70 -20.06 0.85 10.53
CA LYS A 70 -21.04 1.17 11.58
C LYS A 70 -20.42 1.53 12.92
N LEU A 71 -19.09 1.32 13.12
CA LEU A 71 -18.44 1.68 14.38
C LEU A 71 -18.58 3.19 14.63
N PRO A 72 -19.05 3.59 15.85
CA PRO A 72 -19.08 4.99 16.22
C PRO A 72 -17.69 5.59 16.32
N LEU A 73 -17.41 6.64 15.55
CA LEU A 73 -16.12 7.33 15.55
C LEU A 73 -16.27 8.77 16.05
N LEU A 74 -15.17 9.28 16.61
CA LEU A 74 -15.00 10.68 16.93
C LEU A 74 -14.82 11.48 15.65
N ASN A 75 -15.43 12.67 15.59
CA ASN A 75 -15.25 13.60 14.49
C ASN A 75 -13.98 14.46 14.72
N THR A 76 -12.83 13.80 14.76
CA THR A 76 -11.52 14.44 14.92
C THR A 76 -10.69 14.23 13.68
N ARG A 77 -9.72 15.11 13.44
CA ARG A 77 -8.76 14.97 12.34
C ARG A 77 -7.41 14.57 12.92
N LYS A 78 -6.77 13.62 12.28
CA LYS A 78 -5.43 13.17 12.64
C LYS A 78 -4.53 13.23 11.41
N PRO A 79 -3.23 13.50 11.55
CA PRO A 79 -2.31 13.39 10.44
C PRO A 79 -2.23 11.93 10.01
N LYS A 80 -2.31 11.69 8.70
CA LYS A 80 -2.12 10.37 8.11
C LYS A 80 -0.65 10.15 7.84
N VAL A 81 -0.14 8.99 8.24
CA VAL A 81 1.24 8.56 8.02
C VAL A 81 1.24 7.26 7.22
N GLY A 82 1.72 7.32 6.00
CA GLY A 82 1.97 6.13 5.19
C GLY A 82 3.19 5.37 5.71
N VAL A 83 3.06 4.05 5.83
CA VAL A 83 4.15 3.16 6.25
C VAL A 83 4.52 2.28 5.06
N VAL A 84 5.70 2.51 4.50
CA VAL A 84 6.26 1.77 3.36
C VAL A 84 7.65 1.27 3.69
N GLY A 85 8.24 0.44 2.85
CA GLY A 85 9.62 -0.02 3.03
C GLY A 85 9.81 -1.49 2.71
N GLU A 86 10.89 -2.06 3.25
CA GLU A 86 11.23 -3.46 3.11
C GLU A 86 10.12 -4.33 3.71
N ILE A 87 9.77 -5.39 3.02
CA ILE A 87 8.53 -6.15 3.26
C ILE A 87 8.45 -6.74 4.66
N LEU A 88 9.53 -7.32 5.20
CA LEU A 88 9.53 -7.86 6.56
C LEU A 88 9.41 -6.72 7.58
N VAL A 89 10.21 -5.67 7.43
CA VAL A 89 10.22 -4.53 8.36
C VAL A 89 8.89 -3.80 8.32
N LYS A 90 8.27 -3.67 7.14
CA LYS A 90 6.97 -3.01 6.99
C LYS A 90 5.83 -3.74 7.70
N PHE A 91 5.78 -5.08 7.60
CA PHE A 91 4.62 -5.85 8.07
C PHE A 91 4.80 -6.56 9.41
N HIS A 92 6.03 -6.71 9.91
CA HIS A 92 6.28 -7.47 11.12
C HIS A 92 6.47 -6.54 12.34
N PRO A 93 5.54 -6.50 13.31
CA PRO A 93 5.60 -5.55 14.43
C PRO A 93 6.87 -5.64 15.25
N THR A 94 7.42 -6.86 15.46
CA THR A 94 8.69 -7.02 16.20
C THR A 94 9.88 -6.47 15.41
N ALA A 95 9.85 -6.51 14.06
CA ALA A 95 10.94 -6.01 13.23
C ALA A 95 10.94 -4.48 13.13
N ASN A 96 9.79 -3.82 13.34
CA ASN A 96 9.64 -2.37 13.26
C ASN A 96 9.27 -1.70 14.59
N ASN A 97 9.44 -2.39 15.71
CA ASN A 97 9.13 -1.89 17.06
C ASN A 97 7.69 -1.36 17.19
N ASP A 98 6.72 -2.05 16.55
CA ASP A 98 5.31 -1.68 16.53
C ASP A 98 5.07 -0.24 16.05
N ILE A 99 5.60 0.10 14.89
CA ILE A 99 5.47 1.45 14.30
C ILE A 99 4.02 1.93 14.24
N VAL A 100 3.07 1.05 13.93
CA VAL A 100 1.64 1.41 13.87
C VAL A 100 1.14 1.82 15.24
N GLY A 101 1.45 1.04 16.29
CA GLY A 101 1.12 1.39 17.67
C GLY A 101 1.78 2.70 18.13
N ILE A 102 3.05 2.93 17.75
CA ILE A 102 3.74 4.19 18.03
C ILE A 102 3.00 5.37 17.37
N LEU A 103 2.68 5.29 16.09
CA LEU A 103 1.99 6.35 15.37
C LEU A 103 0.62 6.67 15.97
N GLU A 104 -0.16 5.64 16.32
CA GLU A 104 -1.48 5.80 16.94
C GLU A 104 -1.40 6.39 18.34
N ASN A 105 -0.43 5.95 19.16
CA ASN A 105 -0.20 6.48 20.51
C ASN A 105 0.24 7.96 20.48
N GLU A 106 0.97 8.36 19.45
CA GLU A 106 1.36 9.76 19.22
C GLU A 106 0.23 10.57 18.52
N GLY A 107 -0.94 9.98 18.31
CA GLY A 107 -2.13 10.68 17.82
C GLY A 107 -2.30 10.72 16.29
N ALA A 108 -1.55 9.96 15.53
CA ALA A 108 -1.65 9.85 14.08
C ALA A 108 -2.55 8.67 13.62
N GLU A 109 -2.88 8.64 12.33
CA GLU A 109 -3.48 7.50 11.63
C GLU A 109 -2.40 6.83 10.77
N ALA A 110 -2.14 5.54 11.01
CA ALA A 110 -1.25 4.77 10.16
C ALA A 110 -1.98 4.26 8.91
N VAL A 111 -1.34 4.38 7.75
CA VAL A 111 -1.83 3.86 6.47
C VAL A 111 -0.78 2.91 5.90
N VAL A 112 -1.09 1.62 5.87
CA VAL A 112 -0.18 0.57 5.39
C VAL A 112 -0.72 0.00 4.09
N PRO A 113 0.02 0.04 2.97
CA PRO A 113 -0.36 -0.61 1.72
C PRO A 113 -0.50 -2.12 1.86
N ASP A 114 -1.26 -2.75 0.94
CA ASP A 114 -1.58 -4.16 0.97
C ASP A 114 -0.35 -5.05 0.75
N LEU A 115 -0.27 -6.18 1.46
CA LEU A 115 0.75 -7.20 1.24
C LEU A 115 0.55 -7.91 -0.11
N LEU A 116 -0.70 -8.09 -0.53
CA LEU A 116 -1.03 -8.73 -1.80
C LEU A 116 -0.47 -7.95 -3.01
N ASP A 117 -0.34 -6.62 -2.91
CA ASP A 117 0.23 -5.79 -3.97
C ASP A 117 1.71 -6.12 -4.25
N PHE A 118 2.47 -6.56 -3.25
CA PHE A 118 3.82 -7.06 -3.44
C PHE A 118 3.86 -8.34 -4.29
N PHE A 119 2.89 -9.24 -4.12
CA PHE A 119 2.77 -10.44 -4.97
C PHE A 119 2.37 -10.09 -6.41
N PHE A 120 1.50 -9.08 -6.60
CA PHE A 120 1.19 -8.57 -7.93
C PHE A 120 2.39 -7.92 -8.59
N TYR A 121 3.15 -7.12 -7.85
CA TYR A 121 4.40 -6.53 -8.31
C TYR A 121 5.36 -7.62 -8.78
N SER A 122 5.62 -8.64 -7.94
CA SER A 122 6.53 -9.75 -8.27
C SER A 122 6.07 -10.52 -9.53
N ALA A 123 4.76 -10.69 -9.72
CA ALA A 123 4.22 -11.32 -10.93
C ALA A 123 4.35 -10.40 -12.16
N LEU A 124 4.15 -9.08 -12.00
CA LEU A 124 4.27 -8.11 -13.09
C LEU A 124 5.71 -7.96 -13.59
N ASP A 125 6.71 -8.21 -12.77
CA ASP A 125 8.13 -8.19 -13.16
C ASP A 125 8.45 -9.09 -14.36
N ALA A 126 7.68 -10.17 -14.56
CA ALA A 126 7.82 -11.01 -15.73
C ALA A 126 7.53 -10.28 -17.05
N ASP A 127 6.62 -9.28 -17.04
CA ASP A 127 6.34 -8.43 -18.19
C ASP A 127 7.56 -7.58 -18.57
N PHE A 128 8.19 -6.98 -17.57
CA PHE A 128 9.37 -6.14 -17.77
C PHE A 128 10.61 -6.95 -18.14
N LYS A 129 10.80 -8.12 -17.49
CA LYS A 129 11.89 -9.05 -17.87
C LYS A 129 11.75 -9.52 -19.32
N ALA A 130 10.52 -9.79 -19.78
CA ALA A 130 10.29 -10.18 -21.18
C ALA A 130 10.48 -9.01 -22.16
N LYS A 131 10.32 -7.77 -21.71
CA LYS A 131 10.44 -6.56 -22.55
C LYS A 131 11.89 -6.05 -22.62
N PHE A 132 12.62 -6.06 -21.50
CA PHE A 132 13.93 -5.40 -21.36
C PHE A 132 15.08 -6.37 -21.14
N LEU A 133 14.81 -7.61 -20.79
CA LEU A 133 15.77 -8.68 -20.57
C LEU A 133 15.30 -9.90 -21.36
N ALA A 134 16.14 -10.89 -21.56
CA ALA A 134 15.81 -12.10 -22.33
C ALA A 134 14.78 -13.01 -21.60
N GLY A 135 13.67 -12.44 -21.15
CA GLY A 135 12.60 -13.16 -20.45
C GLY A 135 11.69 -13.95 -21.38
N SER A 136 11.14 -15.07 -20.90
CA SER A 136 10.26 -15.95 -21.66
C SER A 136 8.85 -15.35 -21.83
N LYS A 137 8.31 -15.35 -23.07
CA LYS A 137 6.92 -14.96 -23.34
C LYS A 137 5.92 -15.86 -22.60
N MET A 138 6.23 -17.14 -22.42
CA MET A 138 5.39 -18.09 -21.68
C MET A 138 5.31 -17.71 -20.19
N SER A 139 6.44 -17.36 -19.57
CA SER A 139 6.47 -16.89 -18.18
C SER A 139 5.60 -15.65 -18.00
N ARG A 140 5.68 -14.71 -18.93
CA ARG A 140 4.84 -13.51 -18.96
C ARG A 140 3.34 -13.84 -18.97
N HIS A 141 2.89 -14.76 -19.85
CA HIS A 141 1.50 -15.16 -19.88
C HIS A 141 1.04 -15.84 -18.60
N LEU A 142 1.86 -16.72 -18.04
CA LEU A 142 1.55 -17.40 -16.77
C LEU A 142 1.44 -16.41 -15.62
N CYS A 143 2.33 -15.44 -15.53
CA CYS A 143 2.29 -14.40 -14.49
C CYS A 143 1.07 -13.49 -14.63
N ASN A 144 0.68 -13.12 -15.85
CA ASN A 144 -0.55 -12.36 -16.08
C ASN A 144 -1.80 -13.15 -15.68
N LEU A 145 -1.84 -14.45 -15.95
CA LEU A 145 -2.93 -15.32 -15.48
C LEU A 145 -2.96 -15.41 -13.95
N SER A 146 -1.80 -15.44 -13.30
CA SER A 146 -1.74 -15.45 -11.83
C SER A 146 -2.27 -14.15 -11.21
N ILE A 147 -1.94 -12.98 -11.80
CA ILE A 147 -2.50 -11.69 -11.40
C ILE A 147 -4.03 -11.72 -11.54
N MET A 148 -4.55 -12.12 -12.69
CA MET A 148 -5.99 -12.22 -12.92
C MET A 148 -6.66 -13.16 -11.91
N TYR A 149 -6.06 -14.30 -11.61
CA TYR A 149 -6.57 -15.25 -10.63
C TYR A 149 -6.63 -14.65 -9.23
N MET A 150 -5.57 -14.03 -8.75
CA MET A 150 -5.52 -13.38 -7.44
C MET A 150 -6.53 -12.21 -7.35
N GLU A 151 -6.66 -11.40 -8.42
CA GLU A 151 -7.66 -10.31 -8.49
C GLU A 151 -9.11 -10.82 -8.32
N THR A 152 -9.42 -12.06 -8.72
CA THR A 152 -10.78 -12.62 -8.48
C THR A 152 -11.13 -12.77 -6.99
N TYR A 153 -10.14 -12.81 -6.11
CA TYR A 153 -10.33 -12.83 -4.66
C TYR A 153 -10.42 -11.42 -4.09
N ARG A 154 -9.62 -10.48 -4.61
CA ARG A 154 -9.60 -9.09 -4.15
C ARG A 154 -10.82 -8.29 -4.63
N LYS A 155 -11.45 -8.70 -5.71
CA LYS A 155 -12.59 -7.99 -6.35
C LYS A 155 -13.70 -7.60 -5.38
N THR A 156 -14.12 -8.53 -4.52
CA THR A 156 -15.19 -8.26 -3.53
C THR A 156 -14.75 -7.22 -2.50
N MET A 157 -13.51 -7.34 -1.99
CA MET A 157 -12.92 -6.37 -1.06
C MET A 157 -12.87 -4.98 -1.68
N LYS A 158 -12.30 -4.85 -2.88
CA LYS A 158 -12.19 -3.59 -3.62
C LYS A 158 -13.55 -2.92 -3.75
N LYS A 159 -14.56 -3.65 -4.27
CA LYS A 159 -15.92 -3.13 -4.45
C LYS A 159 -16.56 -2.67 -3.14
N CYS A 160 -16.39 -3.43 -2.04
CA CYS A 160 -16.97 -3.06 -0.75
C CYS A 160 -16.31 -1.80 -0.18
N LEU A 161 -14.98 -1.68 -0.28
CA LEU A 161 -14.24 -0.51 0.18
C LEU A 161 -14.55 0.74 -0.66
N GLU A 162 -14.70 0.62 -1.99
CA GLU A 162 -15.07 1.73 -2.88
C GLU A 162 -16.51 2.23 -2.66
N ASN A 163 -17.40 1.38 -2.14
CA ASN A 163 -18.77 1.75 -1.79
C ASN A 163 -18.90 2.34 -0.37
N SER A 164 -17.83 2.34 0.42
CA SER A 164 -17.78 2.92 1.75
C SER A 164 -17.40 4.40 1.66
N ASP A 165 -18.01 5.25 2.49
CA ASP A 165 -17.59 6.65 2.64
C ASP A 165 -16.33 6.79 3.51
N ARG A 166 -15.94 5.71 4.20
CA ARG A 166 -14.85 5.70 5.19
C ARG A 166 -13.57 5.10 4.66
N PHE A 167 -13.66 4.09 3.79
CA PHE A 167 -12.54 3.31 3.31
C PHE A 167 -12.30 3.54 1.82
N HIS A 168 -11.08 3.20 1.38
CA HIS A 168 -10.70 3.25 -0.04
C HIS A 168 -10.15 1.90 -0.46
N GLY A 169 -10.52 1.48 -1.67
CA GLY A 169 -9.99 0.26 -2.29
C GLY A 169 -8.55 0.43 -2.78
N PRO A 170 -7.80 -0.67 -2.90
CA PRO A 170 -6.46 -0.65 -3.49
C PRO A 170 -6.49 -0.35 -4.99
N LYS A 171 -5.44 0.31 -5.48
CA LYS A 171 -5.23 0.52 -6.92
C LYS A 171 -4.81 -0.79 -7.60
N HIS A 172 -5.02 -0.87 -8.90
CA HIS A 172 -4.49 -1.99 -9.68
C HIS A 172 -2.97 -1.85 -9.85
N ILE A 173 -2.23 -2.96 -9.86
CA ILE A 173 -0.76 -2.93 -9.91
C ILE A 173 -0.21 -2.21 -11.15
N ARG A 174 -0.93 -2.23 -12.29
CA ARG A 174 -0.54 -1.48 -13.49
C ARG A 174 -0.74 0.03 -13.34
N GLU A 175 -1.70 0.46 -12.55
CA GLU A 175 -1.87 1.88 -12.20
C GLU A 175 -0.68 2.35 -11.34
N LEU A 176 -0.28 1.54 -10.35
CA LEU A 176 0.91 1.81 -9.52
C LEU A 176 2.18 1.90 -10.39
N ALA A 177 2.35 0.99 -11.36
CA ALA A 177 3.46 1.04 -12.30
C ALA A 177 3.46 2.35 -13.13
N ASN A 178 2.29 2.77 -13.61
CA ASN A 178 2.14 4.03 -14.35
C ASN A 178 2.44 5.26 -13.50
N MET A 179 2.13 5.23 -12.19
CA MET A 179 2.45 6.32 -11.26
C MET A 179 3.95 6.43 -11.01
N ALA A 180 4.67 5.31 -10.93
CA ALA A 180 6.11 5.27 -10.70
C ALA A 180 6.94 5.62 -11.95
N SER A 181 6.50 5.20 -13.14
CA SER A 181 7.28 5.25 -14.39
C SER A 181 7.81 6.65 -14.77
N PRO A 182 7.15 7.77 -14.45
CA PRO A 182 7.69 9.10 -14.73
C PRO A 182 8.84 9.54 -13.79
N ILE A 183 9.02 8.85 -12.66
CA ILE A 183 10.01 9.20 -11.64
C ILE A 183 11.16 8.19 -11.62
N LEU A 184 10.84 6.90 -11.77
CA LEU A 184 11.79 5.80 -11.68
C LEU A 184 11.53 4.79 -12.77
N SER A 185 12.61 4.34 -13.43
CA SER A 185 12.50 3.25 -14.42
C SER A 185 11.93 1.98 -13.78
N LEU A 186 10.93 1.38 -14.45
CA LEU A 186 10.35 0.10 -14.04
C LEU A 186 11.31 -1.08 -14.21
N GLY A 187 12.51 -0.87 -14.75
CA GLY A 187 13.62 -1.82 -14.74
C GLY A 187 14.26 -2.03 -13.37
N ASN A 188 13.98 -1.18 -12.38
CA ASN A 188 14.39 -1.38 -10.99
C ASN A 188 13.50 -2.41 -10.32
N GLN A 189 13.83 -3.70 -10.46
CA GLN A 189 12.99 -4.85 -10.07
C GLN A 189 13.56 -5.67 -8.91
N THR A 190 14.68 -5.25 -8.33
CA THR A 190 15.32 -6.00 -7.22
C THR A 190 14.67 -5.61 -5.89
N GLY A 191 14.32 -6.60 -5.08
CA GLY A 191 13.57 -6.39 -3.83
C GLY A 191 12.21 -5.75 -4.11
N GLU A 192 11.86 -4.69 -3.40
CA GLU A 192 10.64 -3.92 -3.61
C GLU A 192 10.70 -3.06 -4.90
N GLY A 193 11.89 -2.76 -5.37
CA GLY A 193 12.14 -2.07 -6.64
C GLY A 193 11.28 -0.82 -6.85
N TRP A 194 10.79 -0.63 -8.09
CA TRP A 194 9.92 0.50 -8.44
C TRP A 194 8.62 0.56 -7.63
N PHE A 195 8.18 -0.58 -7.11
CA PHE A 195 6.94 -0.70 -6.35
C PHE A 195 6.97 0.13 -5.06
N LEU A 196 8.10 0.18 -4.35
CA LEU A 196 8.27 1.02 -3.17
C LEU A 196 8.07 2.51 -3.46
N THR A 197 8.61 3.00 -4.59
CA THR A 197 8.36 4.38 -5.04
C THR A 197 6.89 4.59 -5.40
N ALA A 198 6.25 3.60 -6.05
CA ALA A 198 4.84 3.67 -6.40
C ALA A 198 3.92 3.73 -5.17
N GLU A 199 4.21 2.96 -4.12
CA GLU A 199 3.48 3.03 -2.85
C GLU A 199 3.55 4.42 -2.22
N MET A 200 4.74 5.04 -2.21
CA MET A 200 4.89 6.40 -1.69
C MET A 200 4.05 7.40 -2.48
N ILE A 201 4.03 7.30 -3.81
CA ILE A 201 3.23 8.18 -4.67
C ILE A 201 1.75 7.99 -4.43
N GLU A 202 1.28 6.74 -4.40
CA GLU A 202 -0.13 6.41 -4.15
C GLU A 202 -0.61 6.97 -2.80
N LEU A 203 0.19 6.80 -1.75
CA LEU A 203 -0.12 7.32 -0.42
C LEU A 203 -0.21 8.85 -0.41
N ILE A 204 0.75 9.55 -1.04
CA ILE A 204 0.74 11.01 -1.14
C ILE A 204 -0.51 11.50 -1.88
N GLU A 205 -0.83 10.89 -3.03
CA GLU A 205 -2.00 11.26 -3.84
C GLU A 205 -3.33 10.91 -3.17
N SER A 206 -3.36 9.89 -2.30
CA SER A 206 -4.53 9.55 -1.46
C SER A 206 -4.65 10.40 -0.19
N GLY A 207 -3.75 11.35 0.02
CA GLY A 207 -3.79 12.29 1.15
C GLY A 207 -2.99 11.88 2.39
N ALA A 208 -2.25 10.76 2.35
CA ALA A 208 -1.26 10.42 3.37
C ALA A 208 0.10 11.00 2.98
N THR A 209 0.25 12.32 3.09
CA THR A 209 1.44 13.07 2.65
C THR A 209 2.66 12.89 3.55
N ASN A 210 2.49 12.33 4.75
CA ASN A 210 3.59 11.98 5.64
C ASN A 210 3.93 10.51 5.43
N ILE A 211 5.19 10.19 5.16
CA ILE A 211 5.64 8.83 4.83
C ILE A 211 6.80 8.42 5.73
N ALA A 212 6.64 7.31 6.43
CA ALA A 212 7.70 6.57 7.09
C ALA A 212 8.19 5.45 6.15
N CYS A 213 9.36 5.62 5.57
CA CYS A 213 10.00 4.61 4.73
C CYS A 213 10.95 3.77 5.60
N LEU A 214 10.54 2.53 5.89
CA LEU A 214 11.23 1.62 6.82
C LEU A 214 12.17 0.70 6.05
N GLN A 215 13.40 0.56 6.55
CA GLN A 215 14.39 -0.27 5.88
C GLN A 215 15.39 -0.89 6.85
N PRO A 216 15.88 -2.11 6.58
CA PRO A 216 17.09 -2.60 7.23
C PRO A 216 18.28 -1.75 6.79
N PHE A 217 19.28 -1.60 7.69
CA PHE A 217 20.53 -0.97 7.32
C PHE A 217 21.18 -1.69 6.11
N ALA A 218 21.68 -0.92 5.17
CA ALA A 218 22.32 -1.39 3.94
C ALA A 218 21.45 -2.27 3.01
N CYS A 219 20.12 -2.25 3.15
CA CYS A 219 19.24 -2.86 2.16
C CYS A 219 19.31 -2.07 0.85
N LEU A 220 20.07 -2.56 -0.12
CA LEU A 220 20.36 -1.85 -1.38
C LEU A 220 19.09 -1.42 -2.14
N PRO A 221 18.10 -2.30 -2.41
CA PRO A 221 16.88 -1.88 -3.10
C PRO A 221 16.16 -0.73 -2.42
N ASN A 222 16.01 -0.79 -1.09
CA ASN A 222 15.34 0.25 -0.32
C ASN A 222 16.14 1.57 -0.30
N HIS A 223 17.47 1.51 -0.30
CA HIS A 223 18.31 2.71 -0.41
C HIS A 223 18.16 3.37 -1.78
N VAL A 224 18.05 2.60 -2.87
CA VAL A 224 17.91 3.14 -4.23
C VAL A 224 16.50 3.63 -4.49
N THR A 225 15.49 2.76 -4.34
CA THR A 225 14.10 3.02 -4.76
C THR A 225 13.21 3.62 -3.66
N GLY A 226 13.67 3.61 -2.41
CA GLY A 226 13.04 4.27 -1.27
C GLY A 226 13.74 5.57 -0.92
N LYS A 227 14.80 5.49 -0.12
CA LYS A 227 15.55 6.66 0.40
C LYS A 227 16.13 7.54 -0.74
N GLY A 228 16.65 6.92 -1.78
CA GLY A 228 17.23 7.64 -2.94
C GLY A 228 16.21 8.45 -3.72
N MET A 229 14.94 8.07 -3.69
CA MET A 229 13.87 8.76 -4.43
C MET A 229 13.22 9.91 -3.65
N ILE A 230 13.56 10.11 -2.37
CA ILE A 230 12.93 11.14 -1.51
C ILE A 230 13.08 12.54 -2.12
N LYS A 231 14.24 12.87 -2.68
CA LYS A 231 14.46 14.19 -3.31
C LYS A 231 13.53 14.38 -4.51
N ALA A 232 13.49 13.43 -5.44
CA ALA A 232 12.65 13.49 -6.63
C ALA A 232 11.15 13.55 -6.27
N LEU A 233 10.74 12.80 -5.24
CA LEU A 233 9.37 12.83 -4.74
C LEU A 233 9.02 14.18 -4.11
N LYS A 234 9.92 14.80 -3.34
CA LYS A 234 9.70 16.14 -2.76
C LYS A 234 9.67 17.24 -3.81
N GLU A 235 10.43 17.13 -4.90
CA GLU A 235 10.38 18.06 -6.03
C GLU A 235 9.01 18.00 -6.73
N LYS A 236 8.47 16.79 -6.93
CA LYS A 236 7.14 16.58 -7.55
C LYS A 236 5.98 16.87 -6.58
N TYR A 237 6.16 16.53 -5.31
CA TYR A 237 5.16 16.70 -4.26
C TYR A 237 5.72 17.54 -3.09
N PRO A 238 5.84 18.87 -3.23
CA PRO A 238 6.53 19.73 -2.25
C PRO A 238 5.96 19.70 -0.83
N LYS A 239 4.67 19.31 -0.70
CA LYS A 239 4.00 19.16 0.61
C LYS A 239 4.22 17.80 1.26
N SER A 240 4.95 16.90 0.61
CA SER A 240 5.25 15.58 1.19
C SER A 240 6.32 15.68 2.27
N ASN A 241 6.09 14.95 3.36
CA ASN A 241 6.99 14.84 4.51
C ASN A 241 7.46 13.38 4.62
N ILE A 242 8.55 13.06 3.94
CA ILE A 242 9.07 11.69 3.81
C ILE A 242 10.32 11.54 4.66
N VAL A 243 10.34 10.52 5.52
CA VAL A 243 11.48 10.18 6.39
C VAL A 243 11.86 8.72 6.21
N ALA A 244 13.14 8.46 5.92
CA ALA A 244 13.70 7.11 5.93
C ALA A 244 14.11 6.74 7.37
N ILE A 245 13.73 5.55 7.82
CA ILE A 245 14.01 5.04 9.16
C ILE A 245 14.68 3.68 9.02
N ASP A 246 15.92 3.59 9.52
CA ASP A 246 16.69 2.36 9.50
C ASP A 246 16.33 1.51 10.74
N TYR A 247 15.96 0.25 10.49
CA TYR A 247 15.71 -0.78 11.49
C TYR A 247 16.80 -1.84 11.42
N ASP A 248 17.62 -1.88 12.44
CA ASP A 248 18.73 -2.81 12.55
C ASP A 248 18.79 -3.34 14.00
N PRO A 249 19.07 -4.64 14.22
CA PRO A 249 19.12 -5.21 15.57
C PRO A 249 20.07 -4.49 16.54
N GLY A 250 21.10 -3.82 16.00
CA GLY A 250 22.03 -2.99 16.80
C GLY A 250 21.67 -1.52 16.87
N ALA A 251 20.62 -1.05 16.18
CA ALA A 251 20.26 0.35 16.15
C ALA A 251 19.56 0.81 17.44
N SER A 252 19.82 2.05 17.83
CA SER A 252 19.15 2.64 18.99
C SER A 252 17.68 2.95 18.69
N ASN A 253 16.76 2.34 19.44
CA ASN A 253 15.33 2.66 19.39
C ASN A 253 15.05 4.16 19.58
N VAL A 254 15.90 4.87 20.32
CA VAL A 254 15.79 6.32 20.55
C VAL A 254 15.94 7.09 19.25
N ASN A 255 16.87 6.71 18.37
CA ASN A 255 17.07 7.37 17.09
C ASN A 255 15.87 7.17 16.16
N GLN A 256 15.29 5.98 16.13
CA GLN A 256 14.08 5.67 15.36
C GLN A 256 12.90 6.50 15.86
N LEU A 257 12.66 6.51 17.17
CA LEU A 257 11.59 7.27 17.79
C LEU A 257 11.75 8.77 17.56
N ASN A 258 12.96 9.33 17.65
CA ASN A 258 13.23 10.73 17.38
C ASN A 258 12.90 11.11 15.94
N ARG A 259 13.23 10.27 14.96
CA ARG A 259 12.87 10.49 13.55
C ARG A 259 11.35 10.49 13.34
N ILE A 260 10.63 9.56 13.97
CA ILE A 260 9.16 9.49 13.96
C ILE A 260 8.57 10.76 14.57
N LYS A 261 9.04 11.18 15.76
CA LYS A 261 8.54 12.38 16.44
C LYS A 261 8.80 13.67 15.65
N LEU A 262 9.97 13.80 15.02
CA LEU A 262 10.27 14.94 14.15
C LEU A 262 9.32 14.96 12.92
N MET A 263 9.08 13.82 12.29
CA MET A 263 8.11 13.72 11.20
C MET A 263 6.71 14.10 11.68
N LEU A 264 6.27 13.60 12.83
CA LEU A 264 4.95 13.89 13.39
C LEU A 264 4.80 15.37 13.76
N SER A 265 5.83 16.04 14.30
CA SER A 265 5.76 17.46 14.60
C SER A 265 5.46 18.30 13.35
N VAL A 266 6.07 17.96 12.21
CA VAL A 266 5.76 18.58 10.91
C VAL A 266 4.35 18.20 10.45
N ALA A 267 3.96 16.93 10.63
CA ALA A 267 2.65 16.43 10.22
C ALA A 267 1.50 17.13 10.97
N PHE A 268 1.63 17.37 12.26
CA PHE A 268 0.65 18.10 13.06
C PHE A 268 0.60 19.57 12.65
N LYS A 269 1.75 20.23 12.47
CA LYS A 269 1.81 21.60 11.98
C LYS A 269 1.09 21.76 10.64
N ASN A 270 1.34 20.86 9.68
CA ASN A 270 0.68 20.88 8.38
C ASN A 270 -0.85 20.61 8.47
N LEU A 271 -1.31 19.90 9.50
CA LEU A 271 -2.72 19.65 9.74
C LEU A 271 -3.46 20.91 10.26
N GLU A 272 -2.77 21.73 11.07
CA GLU A 272 -3.27 23.00 11.63
C GLU A 272 -3.29 24.12 10.59
N GLU A 273 -2.31 24.16 9.71
CA GLU A 273 -2.26 25.07 8.56
C GLU A 273 -3.36 24.67 7.58
N LYS A 274 -4.56 25.23 7.79
CA LYS A 274 -5.87 25.02 7.15
C LYS A 274 -5.89 24.28 5.81
N PRO A 275 -6.92 23.42 5.62
CA PRO A 275 -7.24 22.90 4.31
C PRO A 275 -7.83 24.03 3.45
N THR A 276 -7.22 24.33 2.33
CA THR A 276 -7.97 24.84 1.20
C THR A 276 -9.05 23.81 0.87
N PRO A 277 -10.34 24.18 0.78
CA PRO A 277 -11.39 23.21 0.46
C PRO A 277 -11.12 22.66 -0.94
N THR A 278 -10.57 21.47 -1.02
CA THR A 278 -10.57 20.70 -2.26
C THR A 278 -12.00 20.20 -2.46
N SER A 279 -12.74 20.91 -3.30
CA SER A 279 -14.01 20.41 -3.81
C SER A 279 -13.73 19.08 -4.51
N HIS A 280 -14.20 17.99 -3.93
CA HIS A 280 -14.32 16.73 -4.64
C HIS A 280 -15.37 16.88 -5.74
N LYS A 281 -14.95 17.41 -6.90
CA LYS A 281 -15.68 17.18 -8.14
C LYS A 281 -15.54 15.71 -8.47
N LYS A 282 -16.65 14.97 -8.37
CA LYS A 282 -16.80 13.68 -9.03
C LYS A 282 -16.42 13.88 -10.50
N HIS A 283 -15.26 13.39 -10.91
CA HIS A 283 -14.97 13.25 -12.33
C HIS A 283 -15.89 12.16 -12.88
N GLN A 284 -16.91 12.60 -13.58
CA GLN A 284 -17.60 11.75 -14.56
C GLN A 284 -16.56 11.38 -15.63
N GLU A 285 -16.31 10.09 -15.73
CA GLU A 285 -15.54 9.51 -16.83
C GLU A 285 -16.25 9.81 -18.14
N SER A 286 -15.65 10.65 -18.96
CA SER A 286 -15.92 10.67 -20.38
C SER A 286 -15.10 9.55 -21.01
N THR A 287 -15.80 8.51 -21.46
CA THR A 287 -15.28 7.45 -22.33
C THR A 287 -14.74 8.06 -23.61
N GLY A 288 -13.43 8.05 -23.77
CA GLY A 288 -12.74 8.35 -25.00
C GLY A 288 -11.68 7.29 -25.23
N ASN A 289 -12.04 6.24 -25.95
CA ASN A 289 -11.11 5.28 -26.55
C ASN A 289 -10.22 6.00 -27.55
N GLN A 290 -8.93 6.16 -27.22
CA GLN A 290 -7.91 6.33 -28.26
C GLN A 290 -6.77 5.33 -28.02
N PRO A 291 -6.36 4.58 -29.05
CA PRO A 291 -5.26 3.64 -28.92
C PRO A 291 -3.93 4.40 -28.90
N PHE A 292 -3.11 4.11 -27.92
CA PHE A 292 -1.72 4.59 -27.85
C PHE A 292 -0.90 3.89 -28.94
N GLN A 293 -0.69 4.57 -30.04
CA GLN A 293 0.44 4.36 -30.95
C GLN A 293 1.53 5.35 -30.56
N ASN A 294 2.59 4.90 -29.97
CA ASN A 294 3.88 5.57 -29.96
C ASN A 294 4.93 4.55 -30.37
N GLU A 295 5.14 4.49 -31.68
CA GLU A 295 6.38 3.99 -32.28
C GLU A 295 7.47 5.00 -31.99
N VAL A 296 8.40 4.65 -31.11
CA VAL A 296 9.72 5.28 -31.07
C VAL A 296 10.60 4.50 -32.04
N SER A 297 10.72 5.00 -33.25
CA SER A 297 11.72 4.56 -34.23
C SER A 297 13.10 4.96 -33.73
N LEU A 298 13.85 4.01 -33.21
CA LEU A 298 15.30 4.11 -33.08
C LEU A 298 15.92 3.56 -34.37
N THR A 299 16.31 4.45 -35.26
CA THR A 299 17.24 4.17 -36.34
C THR A 299 18.59 3.87 -35.71
N LEU A 300 19.01 2.61 -35.78
CA LEU A 300 20.42 2.24 -35.65
C LEU A 300 21.09 2.57 -36.97
N GLU A 301 21.91 3.60 -36.99
CA GLU A 301 22.90 3.76 -38.04
C GLU A 301 24.02 2.75 -37.80
N ASP A 302 24.20 1.86 -38.75
CA ASP A 302 25.39 1.03 -38.95
C ASP A 302 26.60 1.93 -39.16
N ASN A 303 27.66 1.76 -38.38
CA ASN A 303 29.02 2.02 -38.82
C ASN A 303 30.04 1.13 -38.09
N VAL A 304 30.59 0.17 -38.91
CA VAL A 304 31.88 -0.52 -38.88
C VAL A 304 32.20 -1.36 -37.64
#